data_3cccec67a42c7b7afedcb9c904413905
#
_entry.id   3cccec67a42c7b7afedcb9c904413905
#
_cell.length_a   1.000
_cell.length_b   1.000
_cell.length_c   1.000
_cell.angle_alpha   90.00
_cell.angle_beta   90.00
_cell.angle_gamma   90.00
#
_symmetry.space_group_name_H-M   'P 1'
#
loop_
_entity.id
_entity.type
_entity.pdbx_description
1 polymer ?
#
loop_
_entity_poly.entity_id
_entity_poly.type
_entity_poly.pdbx_seq_one_letter_code
_entity_poly.pdbx_strand_id
1 'polypeptide(L)'
;LIDSYEGVEVEEVIGKVVYQEVEMYYKLEKLPEVLKRDYDYFVYDYGVFSDRDFNKISFLEKDLQIFTVGTKPGEFMKTYQLIENNFYNSVLYIFNFVVDDKQERDDIYELMAEKEDVTFFAPDCRDPFRLCQTEFYESLFPVKAVVETVEPKKGFFKKRKKRR
;
A
#
# COMPACT_ATOMS: atom_id res chain seq x y z
N LEU A 1 -9.92 -6.55 -18.62
CA LEU A 1 -10.72 -5.42 -18.11
C LEU A 1 -9.96 -4.09 -18.26
N ILE A 2 -8.64 -4.07 -17.99
CA ILE A 2 -7.82 -2.85 -18.11
C ILE A 2 -7.65 -2.43 -19.58
N ASP A 3 -7.58 -3.38 -20.50
CA ASP A 3 -7.42 -3.14 -21.95
C ASP A 3 -8.58 -2.34 -22.59
N SER A 4 -9.68 -2.13 -21.86
CA SER A 4 -10.82 -1.34 -22.32
C SER A 4 -10.78 0.14 -21.96
N TYR A 5 -9.76 0.58 -21.21
CA TYR A 5 -9.60 1.99 -20.84
C TYR A 5 -8.73 2.73 -21.88
N GLU A 6 -9.17 3.91 -22.30
CA GLU A 6 -8.38 4.79 -23.15
C GLU A 6 -7.09 5.23 -22.44
N GLY A 7 -5.95 5.15 -23.15
CA GLY A 7 -4.66 5.55 -22.60
C GLY A 7 -3.90 4.47 -21.82
N VAL A 8 -4.33 3.22 -21.90
CA VAL A 8 -3.58 2.08 -21.34
C VAL A 8 -2.49 1.66 -22.31
N GLU A 9 -1.25 1.58 -21.82
CA GLU A 9 -0.12 1.03 -22.54
C GLU A 9 0.19 -0.37 -22.00
N VAL A 10 0.26 -1.38 -22.90
CA VAL A 10 0.54 -2.77 -22.53
C VAL A 10 1.85 -3.23 -23.13
N GLU A 11 2.78 -3.66 -22.29
CA GLU A 11 4.03 -4.30 -22.68
C GLU A 11 4.00 -5.79 -22.34
N GLU A 12 3.44 -6.62 -23.22
CA GLU A 12 3.24 -8.05 -22.96
C GLU A 12 4.50 -8.84 -22.64
N VAL A 13 5.63 -8.47 -23.27
CA VAL A 13 6.92 -9.19 -23.11
C VAL A 13 7.39 -9.16 -21.67
N ILE A 14 7.31 -8.01 -21.02
CA ILE A 14 7.69 -7.83 -19.62
C ILE A 14 6.53 -7.97 -18.65
N GLY A 15 5.30 -8.12 -19.15
CA GLY A 15 4.11 -8.24 -18.34
C GLY A 15 3.82 -6.97 -17.55
N LYS A 16 3.96 -5.81 -18.21
CA LYS A 16 3.71 -4.51 -17.63
C LYS A 16 2.52 -3.83 -18.30
N VAL A 17 1.71 -3.18 -17.51
CA VAL A 17 0.65 -2.27 -17.95
C VAL A 17 0.92 -0.91 -17.33
N VAL A 18 0.83 0.15 -18.11
CA VAL A 18 0.95 1.52 -17.63
C VAL A 18 -0.38 2.23 -17.82
N TYR A 19 -0.88 2.82 -16.75
CA TYR A 19 -2.07 3.64 -16.79
C TYR A 19 -1.91 4.84 -15.84
N GLN A 20 -2.09 6.05 -16.33
CA GLN A 20 -1.95 7.29 -15.55
C GLN A 20 -0.66 7.35 -14.72
N GLU A 21 0.48 7.06 -15.37
CA GLU A 21 1.83 7.03 -14.75
C GLU A 21 2.04 5.91 -13.71
N VAL A 22 1.04 5.06 -13.45
CA VAL A 22 1.18 3.89 -12.58
C VAL A 22 1.61 2.69 -13.42
N GLU A 23 2.76 2.11 -13.07
CA GLU A 23 3.24 0.86 -13.66
C GLU A 23 2.74 -0.34 -12.86
N MET A 24 1.99 -1.22 -13.51
CA MET A 24 1.45 -2.45 -12.93
C MET A 24 2.11 -3.67 -13.56
N TYR A 25 2.64 -4.57 -12.75
CA TYR A 25 3.32 -5.79 -13.21
C TYR A 25 2.51 -7.01 -12.79
N TYR A 26 2.10 -7.84 -13.77
CA TYR A 26 1.28 -9.03 -13.52
C TYR A 26 2.03 -10.35 -13.67
N LYS A 27 3.33 -10.32 -14.03
CA LYS A 27 4.16 -11.52 -14.15
C LYS A 27 5.11 -11.63 -12.96
N LEU A 28 4.88 -12.59 -12.08
CA LEU A 28 5.70 -12.79 -10.86
C LEU A 28 7.16 -13.10 -11.17
N GLU A 29 7.46 -13.76 -12.30
CA GLU A 29 8.82 -14.02 -12.73
C GLU A 29 9.65 -12.75 -13.00
N LYS A 30 8.96 -11.62 -13.21
CA LYS A 30 9.60 -10.31 -13.40
C LYS A 30 9.86 -9.53 -12.12
N LEU A 31 9.32 -9.98 -11.01
CA LEU A 31 9.47 -9.33 -9.71
C LEU A 31 10.94 -9.00 -9.34
N PRO A 32 11.94 -9.90 -9.55
CA PRO A 32 13.33 -9.57 -9.24
C PRO A 32 13.91 -8.42 -10.08
N GLU A 33 13.40 -8.21 -11.30
CA GLU A 33 13.78 -7.10 -12.17
C GLU A 33 13.11 -5.80 -11.72
N VAL A 34 11.85 -5.87 -11.32
CA VAL A 34 11.05 -4.73 -10.81
C VAL A 34 11.65 -4.20 -9.51
N LEU A 35 12.00 -5.08 -8.57
CA LEU A 35 12.57 -4.69 -7.28
C LEU A 35 13.96 -4.01 -7.36
N LYS A 36 14.62 -4.09 -8.52
CA LYS A 36 15.89 -3.37 -8.75
C LYS A 36 15.69 -1.92 -9.22
N ARG A 37 14.45 -1.56 -9.54
CA ARG A 37 14.13 -0.20 -9.98
C ARG A 37 14.05 0.74 -8.79
N ASP A 38 14.33 1.99 -9.04
CA ASP A 38 14.33 3.05 -8.02
C ASP A 38 12.92 3.62 -7.87
N TYR A 39 12.03 2.83 -7.25
CA TYR A 39 10.68 3.28 -6.87
C TYR A 39 10.65 3.62 -5.39
N ASP A 40 9.88 4.64 -5.05
CA ASP A 40 9.64 5.01 -3.66
C ASP A 40 8.79 3.97 -2.93
N TYR A 41 7.83 3.37 -3.62
CA TYR A 41 6.90 2.39 -3.07
C TYR A 41 6.70 1.23 -4.03
N PHE A 42 6.57 0.03 -3.45
CA PHE A 42 6.13 -1.18 -4.14
C PHE A 42 4.81 -1.62 -3.52
N VAL A 43 3.75 -1.61 -4.30
CA VAL A 43 2.43 -2.08 -3.86
C VAL A 43 2.21 -3.50 -4.37
N TYR A 44 1.90 -4.41 -3.46
CA TYR A 44 1.63 -5.82 -3.77
C TYR A 44 0.13 -6.08 -3.59
N ASP A 45 -0.55 -6.45 -4.66
CA ASP A 45 -1.91 -6.96 -4.59
C ASP A 45 -1.86 -8.46 -4.26
N TYR A 46 -2.35 -8.81 -3.08
CA TYR A 46 -2.43 -10.19 -2.60
C TYR A 46 -3.76 -10.86 -2.92
N GLY A 47 -4.65 -10.17 -3.61
CA GLY A 47 -5.98 -10.68 -3.92
C GLY A 47 -6.89 -10.77 -2.68
N VAL A 48 -7.72 -11.79 -2.65
CA VAL A 48 -8.72 -11.95 -1.58
C VAL A 48 -8.16 -12.78 -0.44
N PHE A 49 -8.28 -12.27 0.78
CA PHE A 49 -7.82 -12.91 2.02
C PHE A 49 -8.24 -14.39 2.17
N SER A 50 -9.46 -14.73 1.74
CA SER A 50 -10.00 -16.09 1.86
C SER A 50 -9.54 -17.04 0.77
N ASP A 51 -8.79 -16.58 -0.21
CA ASP A 51 -8.33 -17.39 -1.31
C ASP A 51 -7.15 -18.28 -0.90
N ARG A 52 -7.03 -19.45 -1.53
CA ARG A 52 -5.95 -20.41 -1.23
C ARG A 52 -4.57 -19.88 -1.53
N ASP A 53 -4.49 -18.95 -2.48
CA ASP A 53 -3.23 -18.37 -2.94
C ASP A 53 -2.78 -17.17 -2.09
N PHE A 54 -3.58 -16.76 -1.10
CA PHE A 54 -3.21 -15.69 -0.19
C PHE A 54 -2.00 -16.09 0.66
N ASN A 55 -0.87 -15.51 0.36
CA ASN A 55 0.38 -15.78 1.09
C ASN A 55 0.48 -14.90 2.35
N LYS A 56 -0.06 -15.42 3.46
CA LYS A 56 -0.10 -14.75 4.75
C LYS A 56 1.30 -14.33 5.24
N ILE A 57 2.31 -15.19 5.08
CA ILE A 57 3.67 -14.90 5.59
C ILE A 57 4.24 -13.72 4.80
N SER A 58 4.22 -13.81 3.47
CA SER A 58 4.71 -12.72 2.62
C SER A 58 3.97 -11.40 2.85
N PHE A 59 2.66 -11.45 3.12
CA PHE A 59 1.86 -10.28 3.46
C PHE A 59 2.33 -9.64 4.76
N LEU A 60 2.55 -10.43 5.82
CA LEU A 60 2.97 -9.94 7.14
C LEU A 60 4.43 -9.45 7.18
N GLU A 61 5.26 -9.82 6.21
CA GLU A 61 6.64 -9.35 6.08
C GLU A 61 6.77 -7.96 5.44
N LYS A 62 5.67 -7.36 4.96
CA LYS A 62 5.71 -6.03 4.35
C LYS A 62 5.80 -4.93 5.41
N ASP A 63 6.40 -3.80 5.03
CA ASP A 63 6.54 -2.64 5.91
C ASP A 63 5.18 -2.05 6.31
N LEU A 64 4.19 -2.12 5.40
CA LEU A 64 2.84 -1.68 5.62
C LEU A 64 1.87 -2.73 5.06
N GLN A 65 0.95 -3.18 5.90
CA GLN A 65 -0.12 -4.10 5.51
C GLN A 65 -1.46 -3.39 5.56
N ILE A 66 -2.25 -3.56 4.52
CA ILE A 66 -3.57 -2.94 4.39
C ILE A 66 -4.58 -4.00 3.96
N PHE A 67 -5.69 -4.11 4.68
CA PHE A 67 -6.89 -4.77 4.19
C PHE A 67 -7.91 -3.75 3.73
N THR A 68 -8.36 -3.88 2.49
CA THR A 68 -9.56 -3.19 2.04
C THR A 68 -10.76 -4.05 2.38
N VAL A 69 -11.67 -3.50 3.15
CA VAL A 69 -12.82 -4.22 3.71
C VAL A 69 -14.13 -3.51 3.38
N GLY A 70 -15.23 -4.22 3.51
CA GLY A 70 -16.56 -3.68 3.25
C GLY A 70 -17.58 -4.15 4.26
N THR A 71 -18.72 -3.46 4.28
CA THR A 71 -19.84 -3.70 5.18
C THR A 71 -21.04 -4.40 4.51
N LYS A 72 -20.95 -4.64 3.20
CA LYS A 72 -22.01 -5.35 2.48
C LYS A 72 -22.21 -6.77 3.04
N PRO A 73 -23.42 -7.32 3.02
CA PRO A 73 -23.72 -8.62 3.63
C PRO A 73 -22.77 -9.76 3.23
N GLY A 74 -22.30 -9.78 1.97
CA GLY A 74 -21.34 -10.79 1.49
C GLY A 74 -19.91 -10.58 1.95
N GLU A 75 -19.56 -9.36 2.37
CA GLU A 75 -18.22 -8.94 2.81
C GLU A 75 -18.09 -8.97 4.33
N PHE A 76 -19.18 -8.68 5.02
CA PHE A 76 -19.23 -8.55 6.49
C PHE A 76 -18.63 -9.76 7.22
N MET A 77 -19.01 -10.96 6.84
CA MET A 77 -18.47 -12.18 7.48
C MET A 77 -16.97 -12.35 7.28
N LYS A 78 -16.45 -11.93 6.13
CA LYS A 78 -15.01 -11.97 5.85
C LYS A 78 -14.27 -10.90 6.65
N THR A 79 -14.84 -9.70 6.73
CA THR A 79 -14.32 -8.61 7.56
C THR A 79 -14.27 -9.03 9.03
N TYR A 80 -15.33 -9.63 9.56
CA TYR A 80 -15.39 -10.14 10.92
C TYR A 80 -14.30 -11.19 11.19
N GLN A 81 -14.09 -12.14 10.29
CA GLN A 81 -13.02 -13.14 10.41
C GLN A 81 -11.61 -12.54 10.45
N LEU A 82 -11.40 -11.43 9.76
CA LEU A 82 -10.13 -10.68 9.80
C LEU A 82 -9.96 -9.99 11.16
N ILE A 83 -11.01 -9.36 11.68
CA ILE A 83 -10.99 -8.61 12.94
C ILE A 83 -10.71 -9.55 14.12
N GLU A 84 -11.35 -10.70 14.15
CA GLU A 84 -11.17 -11.73 15.20
C GLU A 84 -9.78 -12.37 15.18
N ASN A 85 -9.02 -12.17 14.11
CA ASN A 85 -7.73 -12.83 13.96
C ASN A 85 -6.58 -11.99 14.54
N ASN A 86 -6.04 -12.43 15.66
CA ASN A 86 -4.96 -11.75 16.39
C ASN A 86 -3.66 -11.55 15.59
N PHE A 87 -3.46 -12.28 14.49
CA PHE A 87 -2.29 -12.07 13.62
C PHE A 87 -2.32 -10.73 12.87
N TYR A 88 -3.48 -10.08 12.81
CA TYR A 88 -3.70 -8.85 12.04
C TYR A 88 -3.97 -7.63 12.92
N ASN A 89 -3.49 -7.62 14.16
CA ASN A 89 -3.76 -6.52 15.09
C ASN A 89 -3.13 -5.19 14.69
N SER A 90 -1.99 -5.22 13.98
CA SER A 90 -1.28 -4.01 13.53
C SER A 90 -1.50 -3.68 12.05
N VAL A 91 -2.37 -4.43 11.39
CA VAL A 91 -2.72 -4.19 9.97
C VAL A 91 -3.71 -3.04 9.90
N LEU A 92 -3.59 -2.19 8.88
CA LEU A 92 -4.56 -1.14 8.63
C LEU A 92 -5.81 -1.71 7.94
N TYR A 93 -6.97 -1.24 8.36
CA TYR A 93 -8.27 -1.60 7.78
C TYR A 93 -8.85 -0.37 7.10
N ILE A 94 -9.02 -0.44 5.78
CA ILE A 94 -9.63 0.64 5.00
C ILE A 94 -11.01 0.21 4.55
N PHE A 95 -12.03 0.84 5.10
CA PHE A 95 -13.41 0.62 4.69
C PHE A 95 -13.73 1.42 3.44
N ASN A 96 -14.10 0.70 2.38
CA ASN A 96 -14.54 1.28 1.11
C ASN A 96 -16.05 1.38 1.05
N PHE A 97 -16.55 2.36 0.30
CA PHE A 97 -17.98 2.55 -0.01
C PHE A 97 -18.86 2.84 1.21
N VAL A 98 -18.26 3.32 2.29
CA VAL A 98 -19.01 3.84 3.43
C VAL A 98 -19.57 5.21 3.07
N VAL A 99 -20.86 5.37 3.20
CA VAL A 99 -21.50 6.67 3.01
C VAL A 99 -21.00 7.61 4.10
N ASP A 100 -20.91 8.91 3.81
CA ASP A 100 -20.49 9.90 4.82
C ASP A 100 -21.63 10.14 5.83
N ASP A 101 -22.02 9.07 6.50
CA ASP A 101 -23.01 9.02 7.57
C ASP A 101 -22.31 8.72 8.90
N LYS A 102 -22.55 9.57 9.86
CA LYS A 102 -21.96 9.42 11.19
C LYS A 102 -22.38 8.10 11.85
N GLN A 103 -23.64 7.70 11.71
CA GLN A 103 -24.15 6.48 12.33
C GLN A 103 -23.44 5.24 11.77
N GLU A 104 -23.26 5.15 10.44
CA GLU A 104 -22.56 4.02 9.83
C GLU A 104 -21.10 3.94 10.28
N ARG A 105 -20.44 5.07 10.43
CA ARG A 105 -19.05 5.11 10.93
C ARG A 105 -18.98 4.70 12.41
N ASP A 106 -19.89 5.19 13.23
CA ASP A 106 -19.94 4.83 14.67
C ASP A 106 -20.20 3.32 14.83
N ASP A 107 -21.08 2.72 14.02
CA ASP A 107 -21.35 1.27 14.00
C ASP A 107 -20.11 0.45 13.58
N ILE A 108 -19.34 0.96 12.63
CA ILE A 108 -18.08 0.32 12.19
C ILE A 108 -17.03 0.42 13.29
N TYR A 109 -16.88 1.55 13.96
CA TYR A 109 -15.95 1.67 15.09
C TYR A 109 -16.33 0.74 16.24
N GLU A 110 -17.61 0.59 16.54
CA GLU A 110 -18.08 -0.39 17.51
C GLU A 110 -17.71 -1.83 17.10
N LEU A 111 -17.86 -2.17 15.83
CA LEU A 111 -17.42 -3.46 15.28
C LEU A 111 -15.91 -3.68 15.40
N MET A 112 -15.13 -2.65 15.14
CA MET A 112 -13.65 -2.72 15.17
C MET A 112 -13.08 -2.77 16.59
N ALA A 113 -13.82 -2.26 17.58
CA ALA A 113 -13.46 -2.27 19.01
C ALA A 113 -12.02 -1.80 19.26
N GLU A 114 -11.13 -2.68 19.75
CA GLU A 114 -9.72 -2.34 20.05
C GLU A 114 -8.87 -1.98 18.82
N LYS A 115 -9.41 -2.11 17.61
CA LYS A 115 -8.72 -1.79 16.33
C LYS A 115 -9.16 -0.44 15.73
N GLU A 116 -9.80 0.42 16.51
CA GLU A 116 -10.26 1.74 16.07
C GLU A 116 -9.08 2.58 15.51
N ASP A 117 -7.95 2.58 16.20
CA ASP A 117 -6.74 3.35 15.81
C ASP A 117 -6.15 2.94 14.45
N VAL A 118 -6.46 1.74 13.96
CA VAL A 118 -6.00 1.22 12.66
C VAL A 118 -7.13 1.13 11.64
N THR A 119 -8.27 1.78 11.92
CA THR A 119 -9.46 1.81 11.07
C THR A 119 -9.58 3.13 10.33
N PHE A 120 -9.73 3.05 9.03
CA PHE A 120 -9.81 4.20 8.13
C PHE A 120 -10.96 4.05 7.15
N PHE A 121 -11.46 5.18 6.65
CA PHE A 121 -12.52 5.23 5.66
C PHE A 121 -11.98 5.84 4.37
N ALA A 122 -12.00 5.06 3.29
CA ALA A 122 -11.62 5.59 1.99
C ALA A 122 -12.65 6.62 1.52
N PRO A 123 -12.19 7.73 0.97
CA PRO A 123 -13.09 8.70 0.36
C PRO A 123 -13.89 8.09 -0.78
N ASP A 124 -15.17 8.46 -0.91
CA ASP A 124 -15.97 8.06 -2.06
C ASP A 124 -15.39 8.67 -3.34
N CYS A 125 -14.91 7.82 -4.22
CA CYS A 125 -14.37 8.22 -5.52
C CYS A 125 -15.04 7.40 -6.63
N ARG A 126 -15.82 8.09 -7.47
CA ARG A 126 -16.56 7.45 -8.57
C ARG A 126 -15.62 6.89 -9.64
N ASP A 127 -14.49 7.54 -9.83
CA ASP A 127 -13.44 7.07 -10.75
C ASP A 127 -12.24 6.60 -9.92
N PRO A 128 -12.02 5.28 -9.81
CA PRO A 128 -10.95 4.72 -8.99
C PRO A 128 -9.55 5.10 -9.47
N PHE A 129 -9.43 5.57 -10.71
CA PHE A 129 -8.16 6.00 -11.30
C PHE A 129 -7.94 7.51 -11.21
N ARG A 130 -8.93 8.26 -10.72
CA ARG A 130 -8.78 9.69 -10.48
C ARG A 130 -8.21 9.90 -9.09
N LEU A 131 -7.06 10.54 -9.01
CA LEU A 131 -6.49 10.98 -7.74
C LEU A 131 -7.44 11.99 -7.09
N CYS A 132 -8.16 11.54 -6.06
CA CYS A 132 -9.00 12.36 -5.23
C CYS A 132 -8.54 12.20 -3.78
N GLN A 133 -8.51 13.31 -3.03
CA GLN A 133 -8.15 13.34 -1.61
C GLN A 133 -6.80 12.69 -1.29
N THR A 134 -5.76 13.14 -1.97
CA THR A 134 -4.37 12.65 -1.78
C THR A 134 -3.92 12.70 -0.31
N GLU A 135 -4.37 13.71 0.44
CA GLU A 135 -4.06 13.89 1.87
C GLU A 135 -4.43 12.65 2.72
N PHE A 136 -5.55 11.99 2.40
CA PHE A 136 -5.94 10.76 3.08
C PHE A 136 -4.88 9.67 2.86
N TYR A 137 -4.52 9.41 1.61
CA TYR A 137 -3.55 8.36 1.29
C TYR A 137 -2.14 8.71 1.76
N GLU A 138 -1.74 9.98 1.68
CA GLU A 138 -0.45 10.44 2.22
C GLU A 138 -0.34 10.20 3.73
N SER A 139 -1.45 10.30 4.47
CA SER A 139 -1.47 10.02 5.90
C SER A 139 -1.21 8.55 6.25
N LEU A 140 -1.49 7.64 5.34
CA LEU A 140 -1.28 6.20 5.54
C LEU A 140 0.16 5.76 5.30
N PHE A 141 0.93 6.52 4.51
CA PHE A 141 2.29 6.14 4.18
C PHE A 141 3.29 6.83 5.10
N PRO A 142 4.26 6.10 5.64
CA PRO A 142 5.33 6.73 6.41
C PRO A 142 6.09 7.69 5.50
N VAL A 143 6.11 8.96 5.87
CA VAL A 143 6.93 9.95 5.18
C VAL A 143 8.37 9.46 5.26
N LYS A 144 8.99 9.14 4.13
CA LYS A 144 10.43 8.90 4.09
C LYS A 144 11.11 10.16 4.66
N ALA A 145 11.70 10.05 5.84
CA ALA A 145 12.54 11.12 6.35
C ALA A 145 13.57 11.41 5.26
N VAL A 146 13.56 12.63 4.74
CA VAL A 146 14.60 13.11 3.84
C VAL A 146 15.89 13.00 4.63
N VAL A 147 16.64 11.92 4.41
CA VAL A 147 17.99 11.80 4.93
C VAL A 147 18.77 12.86 4.17
N GLU A 148 18.90 14.05 4.79
CA GLU A 148 19.88 15.03 4.34
C GLU A 148 21.20 14.29 4.25
N THR A 149 21.64 14.01 3.04
CA THR A 149 22.96 13.48 2.76
C THR A 149 23.94 14.56 3.20
N VAL A 150 24.37 14.47 4.46
CA VAL A 150 25.48 15.27 4.95
C VAL A 150 26.67 14.82 4.12
N GLU A 151 27.02 15.64 3.12
CA GLU A 151 28.24 15.42 2.34
C GLU A 151 29.41 15.18 3.30
N PRO A 152 30.18 14.09 3.14
CA PRO A 152 31.30 13.84 4.03
C PRO A 152 32.30 14.98 3.84
N LYS A 153 32.48 15.80 4.88
CA LYS A 153 33.49 16.86 4.91
C LYS A 153 34.81 16.24 4.49
N LYS A 154 35.31 16.64 3.30
CA LYS A 154 36.62 16.23 2.79
C LYS A 154 37.67 16.55 3.85
N GLY A 155 38.09 15.53 4.58
CA GLY A 155 39.16 15.63 5.56
C GLY A 155 40.46 16.05 4.88
N PHE A 156 40.95 17.22 5.20
CA PHE A 156 42.27 17.73 4.80
C PHE A 156 43.35 16.81 5.39
N PHE A 157 43.82 15.82 4.66
CA PHE A 157 45.04 15.11 5.02
C PHE A 157 46.24 16.03 4.81
N LYS A 158 46.76 16.69 5.88
CA LYS A 158 48.05 17.33 5.88
C LYS A 158 49.17 16.30 5.76
N LYS A 159 49.79 16.21 4.58
CA LYS A 159 51.01 15.43 4.36
C LYS A 159 52.09 15.96 5.27
N ARG A 160 52.51 15.21 6.29
CA ARG A 160 53.71 15.44 7.09
C ARG A 160 54.94 15.27 6.20
N LYS A 161 55.64 16.34 5.87
CA LYS A 161 56.98 16.30 5.27
C LYS A 161 57.95 15.67 6.27
N LYS A 162 58.55 14.51 5.96
CA LYS A 162 59.74 13.98 6.63
C LYS A 162 60.88 14.94 6.32
N ARG A 163 61.51 15.54 7.37
CA ARG A 163 62.82 16.15 7.28
C ARG A 163 63.87 15.04 7.42
N ARG A 164 64.81 15.03 6.48
CA ARG A 164 66.08 14.33 6.58
C ARG A 164 67.04 15.15 7.46
#